data_9bb11df7ddc38fcbc122d4f35be78327
#
_entry.id   9bb11df7ddc38fcbc122d4f35be78327
#
_cell.length_a   1.000
_cell.length_b   1.000
_cell.length_c   1.000
_cell.angle_alpha   90.00
_cell.angle_beta   90.00
_cell.angle_gamma   90.00
#
_symmetry.space_group_name_H-M   'P 1'
#
loop_
_entity.id
_entity.type
_entity.pdbx_description
1 polymer ?
#
loop_
_entity_poly.entity_id
_entity_poly.type
_entity_poly.pdbx_seq_one_letter_code
_entity_poly.pdbx_strand_id
1 'polypeptide(L)'
;MMHFSFRHTSLADIDFYIECFRNDEFQYMLYHNDPINVNNLERYIVKNDKDIKFVGSIIDESGNLKDVGFAHFYFKEENAYTYVGGIHPKYFNHGYGVYASIAMLSLIYDLMPNIKISTGIYKHNLRSLKSDLAIGFTIIKETNEKWILELTKENFNNNFVGRVKLKIKYQLSNI
;
A
#
# COMPACT_ATOMS: atom_id res chain seq x y z
N MET A 1 -19.08 -1.53 -8.70
CA MET A 1 -18.13 -0.45 -8.32
C MET A 1 -17.51 -0.87 -7.00
N MET A 2 -16.17 -0.87 -6.90
CA MET A 2 -15.50 -1.20 -5.62
C MET A 2 -15.48 0.03 -4.73
N HIS A 3 -15.78 -0.15 -3.45
CA HIS A 3 -15.74 0.92 -2.47
C HIS A 3 -14.72 0.57 -1.40
N PHE A 4 -13.70 1.42 -1.26
CA PHE A 4 -12.63 1.27 -0.28
C PHE A 4 -12.81 2.27 0.86
N SER A 5 -12.50 1.83 2.07
CA SER A 5 -12.42 2.66 3.26
C SER A 5 -11.03 2.50 3.87
N PHE A 6 -10.41 3.60 4.24
CA PHE A 6 -9.10 3.62 4.87
C PHE A 6 -9.21 4.25 6.25
N ARG A 7 -8.57 3.63 7.23
CA ARG A 7 -8.44 4.18 8.58
C ARG A 7 -6.98 4.19 9.01
N HIS A 8 -6.63 5.10 9.88
CA HIS A 8 -5.30 5.09 10.49
C HIS A 8 -5.08 3.79 11.25
N THR A 9 -3.89 3.22 11.07
CA THR A 9 -3.47 2.02 11.81
C THR A 9 -3.34 2.32 13.29
N SER A 10 -3.80 1.41 14.13
CA SER A 10 -3.70 1.46 15.58
C SER A 10 -3.28 0.09 16.16
N LEU A 11 -3.04 0.00 17.45
CA LEU A 11 -2.74 -1.27 18.12
C LEU A 11 -3.91 -2.26 18.06
N ALA A 12 -5.14 -1.79 17.85
CA ALA A 12 -6.30 -2.66 17.64
C ALA A 12 -6.20 -3.50 16.34
N ASP A 13 -5.33 -3.11 15.41
CA ASP A 13 -5.11 -3.83 14.15
C ASP A 13 -4.05 -4.93 14.26
N ILE A 14 -3.52 -5.20 15.44
CA ILE A 14 -2.38 -6.13 15.61
C ILE A 14 -2.68 -7.53 15.08
N ASP A 15 -3.88 -8.04 15.28
CA ASP A 15 -4.29 -9.37 14.82
C ASP A 15 -4.30 -9.45 13.29
N PHE A 16 -4.78 -8.40 12.61
CA PHE A 16 -4.72 -8.28 11.15
C PHE A 16 -3.28 -8.36 10.64
N TYR A 17 -2.34 -7.65 11.29
CA TYR A 17 -0.93 -7.71 10.92
C TYR A 17 -0.30 -9.06 11.24
N ILE A 18 -0.66 -9.70 12.36
CA ILE A 18 -0.21 -11.06 12.68
C ILE A 18 -0.64 -12.04 11.58
N GLU A 19 -1.87 -11.99 11.12
CA GLU A 19 -2.36 -12.84 10.03
C GLU A 19 -1.58 -12.61 8.73
N CYS A 20 -1.29 -11.35 8.37
CA CYS A 20 -0.48 -11.02 7.21
C CYS A 20 0.96 -11.57 7.35
N PHE A 21 1.62 -11.28 8.46
CA PHE A 21 3.06 -11.55 8.63
C PHE A 21 3.38 -12.98 9.08
N ARG A 22 2.40 -13.81 9.44
CA ARG A 22 2.59 -15.26 9.58
C ARG A 22 2.65 -16.01 8.25
N ASN A 23 2.27 -15.36 7.15
CA ASN A 23 2.32 -15.97 5.83
C ASN A 23 3.72 -15.78 5.22
N ASP A 24 4.42 -16.88 4.97
CA ASP A 24 5.81 -16.86 4.46
C ASP A 24 5.92 -16.24 3.07
N GLU A 25 4.95 -16.50 2.16
CA GLU A 25 4.93 -15.87 0.84
C GLU A 25 4.81 -14.36 0.95
N PHE A 26 3.91 -13.88 1.83
CA PHE A 26 3.73 -12.45 2.08
C PHE A 26 5.01 -11.81 2.60
N GLN A 27 5.66 -12.41 3.59
CA GLN A 27 6.93 -11.93 4.14
C GLN A 27 8.03 -11.92 3.08
N TYR A 28 8.17 -13.01 2.33
CA TYR A 28 9.18 -13.12 1.28
C TYR A 28 9.02 -12.06 0.20
N MET A 29 7.79 -11.79 -0.23
CA MET A 29 7.51 -10.77 -1.27
C MET A 29 7.83 -9.35 -0.81
N LEU A 30 7.63 -9.03 0.47
CA LEU A 30 7.84 -7.68 1.00
C LEU A 30 9.25 -7.47 1.57
N TYR A 31 9.81 -8.46 2.24
CA TYR A 31 11.02 -8.31 3.06
C TYR A 31 12.16 -9.26 2.69
N HIS A 32 11.92 -10.24 1.80
CA HIS A 32 12.91 -11.20 1.31
C HIS A 32 13.62 -11.92 2.47
N ASN A 33 14.90 -11.59 2.72
CA ASN A 33 15.73 -12.26 3.73
C ASN A 33 15.72 -11.55 5.11
N ASP A 34 14.92 -10.51 5.27
CA ASP A 34 14.79 -9.75 6.52
C ASP A 34 13.32 -9.69 6.98
N PRO A 35 12.74 -10.86 7.35
CA PRO A 35 11.33 -10.92 7.69
C PRO A 35 11.02 -10.15 8.98
N ILE A 36 9.84 -9.55 9.03
CA ILE A 36 9.36 -8.91 10.24
C ILE A 36 9.04 -9.96 11.29
N ASN A 37 9.62 -9.80 12.48
CA ASN A 37 9.31 -10.64 13.62
C ASN A 37 7.92 -10.33 14.16
N VAL A 38 7.00 -11.30 14.04
CA VAL A 38 5.60 -11.16 14.50
C VAL A 38 5.48 -10.87 16.01
N ASN A 39 6.49 -11.20 16.81
CA ASN A 39 6.49 -10.88 18.23
C ASN A 39 6.83 -9.41 18.53
N ASN A 40 7.23 -8.64 17.52
CA ASN A 40 7.61 -7.22 17.63
C ASN A 40 6.74 -6.31 16.76
N LEU A 41 5.57 -6.77 16.33
CA LEU A 41 4.68 -6.04 15.41
C LEU A 41 4.19 -4.71 15.99
N GLU A 42 4.09 -4.56 17.29
CA GLU A 42 3.73 -3.28 17.92
C GLU A 42 4.63 -2.15 17.44
N ARG A 43 5.95 -2.38 17.35
CA ARG A 43 6.91 -1.39 16.85
C ARG A 43 6.70 -1.06 15.36
N TYR A 44 6.18 -2.02 14.59
CA TYR A 44 5.86 -1.81 13.18
C TYR A 44 4.56 -1.01 13.01
N ILE A 45 3.60 -1.24 13.89
CA ILE A 45 2.27 -0.60 13.86
C ILE A 45 2.35 0.83 14.40
N VAL A 46 3.01 1.03 15.56
CA VAL A 46 3.18 2.36 16.16
C VAL A 46 3.96 3.25 15.20
N LYS A 47 3.35 4.35 14.83
CA LYS A 47 3.95 5.33 13.93
C LYS A 47 4.78 6.36 14.71
N ASN A 48 5.81 6.90 14.08
CA ASN A 48 6.31 8.20 14.47
C ASN A 48 5.35 9.29 13.95
N ASP A 49 5.45 10.50 14.46
CA ASP A 49 4.51 11.59 14.15
C ASP A 49 4.48 12.01 12.67
N LYS A 50 5.49 11.62 11.88
CA LYS A 50 5.62 11.96 10.47
C LYS A 50 5.20 10.85 9.52
N ASP A 51 5.10 9.61 10.00
CA ASP A 51 4.67 8.47 9.19
C ASP A 51 3.15 8.44 9.06
N ILE A 52 2.68 7.98 7.90
CA ILE A 52 1.26 7.78 7.65
C ILE A 52 1.05 6.28 7.44
N LYS A 53 0.19 5.68 8.25
CA LYS A 53 -0.08 4.24 8.17
C LYS A 53 -1.58 4.01 8.16
N PHE A 54 -2.04 3.21 7.19
CA PHE A 54 -3.44 2.89 7.02
C PHE A 54 -3.66 1.38 6.94
N VAL A 55 -4.81 0.95 7.46
CA VAL A 55 -5.47 -0.29 7.07
C VAL A 55 -6.55 0.06 6.04
N GLY A 56 -6.60 -0.71 4.97
CA GLY A 56 -7.59 -0.58 3.91
C GLY A 56 -8.61 -1.70 3.94
N SER A 57 -9.88 -1.34 3.90
CA SER A 57 -11.02 -2.24 3.89
C SER A 57 -11.83 -2.09 2.61
N ILE A 58 -12.49 -3.16 2.18
CA ILE A 58 -13.55 -3.11 1.18
C ILE A 58 -14.89 -3.04 1.90
N ILE A 59 -15.79 -2.21 1.39
CA ILE A 59 -17.18 -2.17 1.81
C ILE A 59 -17.97 -3.11 0.90
N ASP A 60 -18.55 -4.17 1.47
CA ASP A 60 -19.41 -5.10 0.73
C ASP A 60 -20.81 -4.52 0.46
N GLU A 61 -21.64 -5.27 -0.30
CA GLU A 61 -22.98 -4.83 -0.67
C GLU A 61 -23.92 -4.62 0.52
N SER A 62 -23.62 -5.24 1.65
CA SER A 62 -24.36 -5.10 2.91
C SER A 62 -23.82 -3.96 3.78
N GLY A 63 -22.77 -3.24 3.34
CA GLY A 63 -22.13 -2.16 4.09
C GLY A 63 -21.08 -2.63 5.11
N ASN A 64 -20.76 -3.94 5.16
CA ASN A 64 -19.76 -4.44 6.08
C ASN A 64 -18.35 -4.14 5.57
N LEU A 65 -17.47 -3.78 6.51
CA LEU A 65 -16.05 -3.58 6.26
C LEU A 65 -15.29 -4.92 6.35
N LYS A 66 -14.43 -5.18 5.36
CA LYS A 66 -13.49 -6.31 5.33
C LYS A 66 -12.11 -5.78 5.09
N ASP A 67 -11.23 -5.91 6.07
CA ASP A 67 -9.83 -5.49 5.96
C ASP A 67 -9.10 -6.34 4.91
N VAL A 68 -8.57 -5.69 3.89
CA VAL A 68 -7.98 -6.37 2.74
C VAL A 68 -6.50 -6.08 2.56
N GLY A 69 -5.96 -5.07 3.22
CA GLY A 69 -4.56 -4.71 3.08
C GLY A 69 -4.17 -3.54 3.95
N PHE A 70 -2.93 -3.14 3.82
CA PHE A 70 -2.38 -1.96 4.49
C PHE A 70 -1.50 -1.14 3.55
N ALA A 71 -1.27 0.12 3.91
CA ALA A 71 -0.36 1.01 3.24
C ALA A 71 0.37 1.89 4.26
N HIS A 72 1.68 1.86 4.23
CA HIS A 72 2.55 2.66 5.08
C HIS A 72 3.37 3.62 4.22
N PHE A 73 3.37 4.89 4.63
CA PHE A 73 4.16 5.95 4.04
C PHE A 73 5.15 6.44 5.11
N TYR A 74 6.40 6.07 4.95
CA TYR A 74 7.49 6.44 5.83
C TYR A 74 8.08 7.76 5.38
N PHE A 75 8.09 8.75 6.28
CA PHE A 75 8.66 10.05 6.02
C PHE A 75 10.16 9.97 5.69
N LYS A 76 10.59 10.63 4.64
CA LYS A 76 12.00 10.77 4.26
C LYS A 76 12.48 12.20 4.46
N GLU A 77 11.82 13.13 3.81
CA GLU A 77 12.09 14.55 3.87
C GLU A 77 10.80 15.29 3.48
N GLU A 78 10.84 16.62 3.50
CA GLU A 78 9.69 17.42 3.12
C GLU A 78 9.18 17.00 1.73
N ASN A 79 7.88 16.71 1.65
CA ASN A 79 7.19 16.24 0.44
C ASN A 79 7.71 14.92 -0.18
N ALA A 80 8.43 14.09 0.59
CA ALA A 80 8.89 12.79 0.11
C ALA A 80 8.65 11.66 1.12
N TYR A 81 8.04 10.56 0.63
CA TYR A 81 7.72 9.37 1.43
C TYR A 81 8.16 8.09 0.73
N THR A 82 8.54 7.10 1.53
CA THR A 82 8.68 5.73 1.04
C THR A 82 7.41 4.95 1.33
N TYR A 83 6.82 4.39 0.28
CA TYR A 83 5.61 3.58 0.35
C TYR A 83 5.93 2.10 0.48
N VAL A 84 5.21 1.44 1.39
CA VAL A 84 5.15 -0.02 1.50
C VAL A 84 3.68 -0.38 1.66
N GLY A 85 3.18 -1.27 0.81
CA GLY A 85 1.80 -1.74 0.89
C GLY A 85 1.72 -3.24 0.67
N GLY A 86 0.72 -3.86 1.28
CA GLY A 86 0.45 -5.28 1.14
C GLY A 86 -1.04 -5.60 1.17
N ILE A 87 -1.43 -6.61 0.40
CA ILE A 87 -2.77 -7.20 0.45
C ILE A 87 -2.71 -8.42 1.37
N HIS A 88 -3.68 -8.54 2.24
CA HIS A 88 -3.81 -9.69 3.14
C HIS A 88 -3.79 -11.00 2.35
N PRO A 89 -3.03 -12.03 2.75
CA PRO A 89 -2.85 -13.28 2.00
C PRO A 89 -4.14 -13.95 1.56
N LYS A 90 -5.18 -13.88 2.39
CA LYS A 90 -6.53 -14.40 2.08
C LYS A 90 -7.11 -13.83 0.77
N TYR A 91 -6.66 -12.66 0.36
CA TYR A 91 -7.16 -11.96 -0.83
C TYR A 91 -6.17 -11.93 -1.99
N PHE A 92 -5.11 -12.74 -1.93
CA PHE A 92 -4.19 -12.91 -3.05
C PHE A 92 -4.93 -13.38 -4.30
N ASN A 93 -4.50 -12.91 -5.46
CA ASN A 93 -5.05 -13.26 -6.78
C ASN A 93 -6.53 -12.88 -7.02
N HIS A 94 -7.15 -12.12 -6.13
CA HIS A 94 -8.52 -11.60 -6.33
C HIS A 94 -8.57 -10.24 -7.06
N GLY A 95 -7.43 -9.72 -7.51
CA GLY A 95 -7.35 -8.44 -8.23
C GLY A 95 -7.44 -7.19 -7.35
N TYR A 96 -7.63 -7.34 -6.04
CA TYR A 96 -7.79 -6.19 -5.14
C TYR A 96 -6.54 -5.31 -5.04
N GLY A 97 -5.33 -5.85 -5.24
CA GLY A 97 -4.09 -5.12 -5.02
C GLY A 97 -3.98 -3.83 -5.81
N VAL A 98 -4.19 -3.89 -7.13
CA VAL A 98 -4.11 -2.70 -8.00
C VAL A 98 -5.19 -1.68 -7.65
N TYR A 99 -6.43 -2.13 -7.44
CA TYR A 99 -7.54 -1.23 -7.11
C TYR A 99 -7.36 -0.57 -5.75
N ALA A 100 -6.94 -1.33 -4.74
CA ALA A 100 -6.64 -0.80 -3.41
C ALA A 100 -5.49 0.21 -3.43
N SER A 101 -4.40 -0.09 -4.17
CA SER A 101 -3.28 0.84 -4.34
C SER A 101 -3.72 2.12 -5.04
N ILE A 102 -4.52 2.04 -6.12
CA ILE A 102 -5.04 3.24 -6.80
C ILE A 102 -5.95 4.05 -5.88
N ALA A 103 -6.83 3.40 -5.12
CA ALA A 103 -7.70 4.09 -4.18
C ALA A 103 -6.90 4.81 -3.08
N MET A 104 -5.92 4.13 -2.49
CA MET A 104 -5.04 4.68 -1.46
C MET A 104 -4.18 5.84 -1.98
N LEU A 105 -3.54 5.67 -3.14
CA LEU A 105 -2.71 6.72 -3.74
C LEU A 105 -3.56 7.91 -4.17
N SER A 106 -4.81 7.69 -4.60
CA SER A 106 -5.75 8.79 -4.85
C SER A 106 -6.03 9.59 -3.58
N LEU A 107 -6.36 8.90 -2.48
CA LEU A 107 -6.57 9.53 -1.18
C LEU A 107 -5.36 10.34 -0.72
N ILE A 108 -4.15 9.77 -0.83
CA ILE A 108 -2.91 10.45 -0.45
C ILE A 108 -2.66 11.70 -1.30
N TYR A 109 -2.86 11.64 -2.61
CA TYR A 109 -2.70 12.81 -3.48
C TYR A 109 -3.80 13.85 -3.32
N ASP A 110 -4.97 13.47 -2.80
CA ASP A 110 -6.01 14.44 -2.42
C ASP A 110 -5.63 15.18 -1.13
N LEU A 111 -5.03 14.47 -0.17
CA LEU A 111 -4.58 15.05 1.11
C LEU A 111 -3.27 15.84 0.96
N MET A 112 -2.34 15.37 0.12
CA MET A 112 -0.99 15.90 -0.04
C MET A 112 -0.60 15.95 -1.52
N PRO A 113 -1.06 16.97 -2.28
CA PRO A 113 -0.96 16.95 -3.75
C PRO A 113 0.46 17.06 -4.31
N ASN A 114 1.43 17.52 -3.53
CA ASN A 114 2.78 17.80 -3.99
C ASN A 114 3.83 16.78 -3.56
N ILE A 115 3.38 15.64 -2.98
CA ILE A 115 4.34 14.63 -2.52
C ILE A 115 4.91 13.81 -3.67
N LYS A 116 6.13 13.33 -3.45
CA LYS A 116 6.78 12.26 -4.19
C LYS A 116 6.74 10.99 -3.39
N ILE A 117 6.41 9.89 -4.03
CA ILE A 117 6.29 8.59 -3.40
C ILE A 117 7.32 7.67 -4.02
N SER A 118 8.23 7.13 -3.22
CA SER A 118 9.17 6.11 -3.66
C SER A 118 8.80 4.73 -3.11
N THR A 119 9.20 3.67 -3.78
CA THR A 119 9.08 2.30 -3.29
C THR A 119 10.27 1.46 -3.77
N GLY A 120 10.59 0.41 -3.03
CA GLY A 120 11.61 -0.57 -3.41
C GLY A 120 10.98 -1.94 -3.60
N ILE A 121 11.13 -2.52 -4.79
CA ILE A 121 10.57 -3.83 -5.13
C ILE A 121 11.70 -4.81 -5.35
N TYR A 122 11.69 -5.93 -4.61
CA TYR A 122 12.66 -7.01 -4.82
C TYR A 122 12.51 -7.65 -6.20
N LYS A 123 13.63 -8.04 -6.84
CA LYS A 123 13.66 -8.55 -8.22
C LYS A 123 12.83 -9.82 -8.45
N HIS A 124 12.60 -10.61 -7.42
CA HIS A 124 11.72 -11.77 -7.52
C HIS A 124 10.22 -11.40 -7.50
N ASN A 125 9.84 -10.19 -7.01
CA ASN A 125 8.44 -9.76 -6.94
C ASN A 125 7.98 -9.07 -8.23
N LEU A 126 8.01 -9.81 -9.35
CA LEU A 126 7.60 -9.29 -10.65
C LEU A 126 6.12 -8.87 -10.71
N ARG A 127 5.28 -9.46 -9.85
CA ARG A 127 3.86 -9.10 -9.77
C ARG A 127 3.69 -7.67 -9.26
N SER A 128 4.38 -7.31 -8.17
CA SER A 128 4.36 -5.95 -7.64
C SER A 128 4.93 -4.96 -8.64
N LEU A 129 6.08 -5.29 -9.26
CA LEU A 129 6.68 -4.44 -10.28
C LEU A 129 5.70 -4.12 -11.43
N LYS A 130 5.04 -5.12 -11.99
CA LYS A 130 4.05 -4.91 -13.07
C LYS A 130 2.88 -4.04 -12.62
N SER A 131 2.40 -4.25 -11.40
CA SER A 131 1.31 -3.46 -10.81
C SER A 131 1.72 -2.00 -10.65
N ASP A 132 2.89 -1.74 -10.08
CA ASP A 132 3.34 -0.38 -9.80
C ASP A 132 3.67 0.39 -11.09
N LEU A 133 4.29 -0.27 -12.09
CA LEU A 133 4.48 0.33 -13.41
C LEU A 133 3.14 0.69 -14.08
N ALA A 134 2.12 -0.18 -13.96
CA ALA A 134 0.79 0.11 -14.49
C ALA A 134 0.10 1.28 -13.77
N ILE A 135 0.39 1.51 -12.49
CA ILE A 135 -0.10 2.64 -11.70
C ILE A 135 0.59 3.95 -12.09
N GLY A 136 1.78 3.88 -12.69
CA GLY A 136 2.53 5.06 -13.15
C GLY A 136 3.85 5.29 -12.43
N PHE A 137 4.27 4.36 -11.55
CA PHE A 137 5.62 4.40 -11.03
C PHE A 137 6.65 4.27 -12.15
N THR A 138 7.77 4.94 -12.02
CA THR A 138 8.92 4.87 -12.94
C THR A 138 10.13 4.34 -12.21
N ILE A 139 10.91 3.45 -12.84
CA ILE A 139 12.16 2.97 -12.27
C ILE A 139 13.19 4.11 -12.33
N ILE A 140 13.69 4.54 -11.16
CA ILE A 140 14.70 5.58 -11.05
C ILE A 140 16.09 5.01 -10.73
N LYS A 141 16.15 3.80 -10.20
CA LYS A 141 17.41 3.11 -9.89
C LYS A 141 17.20 1.61 -9.86
N GLU A 142 18.25 0.89 -10.26
CA GLU A 142 18.33 -0.56 -10.15
C GLU A 142 19.55 -0.93 -9.29
N THR A 143 19.33 -1.89 -8.38
CA THR A 143 20.38 -2.53 -7.58
C THR A 143 20.45 -4.01 -7.91
N ASN A 144 21.38 -4.75 -7.28
CA ASN A 144 21.45 -6.20 -7.45
C ASN A 144 20.17 -6.91 -6.96
N GLU A 145 19.49 -6.37 -5.96
CA GLU A 145 18.35 -7.01 -5.29
C GLU A 145 17.01 -6.36 -5.62
N LYS A 146 16.96 -5.05 -5.91
CA LYS A 146 15.73 -4.27 -6.01
C LYS A 146 15.71 -3.33 -7.20
N TRP A 147 14.51 -3.05 -7.67
CA TRP A 147 14.20 -1.81 -8.39
C TRP A 147 13.72 -0.76 -7.40
N ILE A 148 14.21 0.45 -7.54
CA ILE A 148 13.71 1.63 -6.81
C ILE A 148 12.86 2.44 -7.78
N LEU A 149 11.62 2.68 -7.40
CA LEU A 149 10.64 3.36 -8.22
C LEU A 149 10.19 4.65 -7.55
N GLU A 150 9.78 5.59 -8.38
CA GLU A 150 9.18 6.86 -7.93
C GLU A 150 7.84 7.10 -8.64
N LEU A 151 6.90 7.67 -7.91
CA LEU A 151 5.60 8.11 -8.41
C LEU A 151 5.42 9.60 -8.10
N THR A 152 5.08 10.36 -9.12
CA THR A 152 4.59 11.73 -9.02
C THR A 152 3.09 11.78 -9.28
N LYS A 153 2.41 12.84 -8.83
CA LYS A 153 0.98 13.03 -9.13
C LYS A 153 0.71 13.11 -10.63
N GLU A 154 1.62 13.69 -11.38
CA GLU A 154 1.52 13.78 -12.85
C GLU A 154 1.54 12.38 -13.47
N ASN A 155 2.55 11.56 -13.15
CA ASN A 155 2.65 10.20 -13.66
C ASN A 155 1.44 9.34 -13.25
N PHE A 156 0.95 9.52 -12.01
CA PHE A 156 -0.23 8.84 -11.51
C PHE A 156 -1.49 9.18 -12.32
N ASN A 157 -1.68 10.43 -12.70
CA ASN A 157 -2.86 10.88 -13.43
C ASN A 157 -2.82 10.54 -14.93
N ASN A 158 -1.63 10.45 -15.53
CA ASN A 158 -1.45 10.29 -16.98
C ASN A 158 -1.58 8.84 -17.48
N ASN A 159 -1.75 7.86 -16.57
CA ASN A 159 -1.77 6.44 -16.92
C ASN A 159 -3.17 5.81 -16.86
N PHE A 160 -3.19 4.48 -16.96
CA PHE A 160 -4.33 3.57 -16.77
C PHE A 160 -5.25 3.94 -15.59
N VAL A 161 -4.72 4.62 -14.58
CA VAL A 161 -5.40 5.09 -13.37
C VAL A 161 -6.68 5.88 -13.68
N GLY A 162 -6.68 6.74 -14.69
CA GLY A 162 -7.87 7.53 -15.05
C GLY A 162 -9.10 6.68 -15.38
N ARG A 163 -8.91 5.53 -16.03
CA ARG A 163 -9.99 4.59 -16.34
C ARG A 163 -10.47 3.79 -15.14
N VAL A 164 -9.57 3.50 -14.22
CA VAL A 164 -9.87 2.72 -12.99
C VAL A 164 -10.54 3.58 -11.96
N LYS A 165 -10.13 4.85 -11.81
CA LYS A 165 -10.77 5.82 -10.88
C LYS A 165 -12.28 5.91 -11.06
N LEU A 166 -12.79 5.74 -12.28
CA LEU A 166 -14.24 5.74 -12.55
C LEU A 166 -14.97 4.52 -11.95
N LYS A 167 -14.25 3.48 -11.56
CA LYS A 167 -14.79 2.21 -11.06
C LYS A 167 -14.61 2.02 -9.56
N ILE A 168 -13.96 2.97 -8.89
CA ILE A 168 -13.69 2.90 -7.45
C ILE A 168 -14.24 4.14 -6.74
N LYS A 169 -14.66 3.93 -5.49
CA LYS A 169 -14.88 4.98 -4.50
C LYS A 169 -13.92 4.75 -3.35
N TYR A 170 -13.50 5.80 -2.69
CA TYR A 170 -12.64 5.71 -1.52
C TYR A 170 -12.98 6.81 -0.51
N GLN A 171 -12.75 6.52 0.75
CA GLN A 171 -12.95 7.46 1.86
C GLN A 171 -11.94 7.22 2.97
N LEU A 172 -11.65 8.25 3.73
CA LEU A 172 -10.98 8.14 5.03
C LEU A 172 -12.07 7.97 6.10
N SER A 173 -11.98 6.88 6.86
CA SER A 173 -12.87 6.65 7.98
C SER A 173 -12.28 7.26 9.24
N ASN A 174 -13.08 8.07 9.92
CA ASN A 174 -12.81 8.48 11.29
C ASN A 174 -13.28 7.34 12.20
N ILE A 175 -12.37 6.66 12.85
CA ILE A 175 -12.64 5.71 13.95
C ILE A 175 -12.06 6.29 15.22
#